data_4ac941c03cb829678c3ddff873a120b9
#
_entry.id   4ac941c03cb829678c3ddff873a120b9
#
_cell.length_a   1.000
_cell.length_b   1.000
_cell.length_c   1.000
_cell.angle_alpha   90.00
_cell.angle_beta   90.00
_cell.angle_gamma   90.00
#
_symmetry.space_group_name_H-M   'P 1'
#
loop_
_entity.id
_entity.type
_entity.pdbx_description
1 polymer ?
#
loop_
_entity_poly.entity_id
_entity_poly.type
_entity_poly.pdbx_seq_one_letter_code
_entity_poly.pdbx_strand_id
1 'polypeptide(L)'
;MNDKGKGNTRLFIKVTHETLPQIKDRYPFLYLEYGRLEVDDSSVKWISSIGEVIRLPVATISTLLLGPGTSVTHEAIKVLSAVNCNICWGW
;
A
#
# COMPACT_ATOMS: atom_id res chain seq x y z
N MET A 1 7.53 18.52 16.82
CA MET A 1 7.19 18.11 16.74
C MET A 1 6.82 18.11 16.49
N ASN A 2 7.02 18.01 16.54
CA ASN A 2 6.58 17.64 16.32
C ASN A 2 6.06 17.58 16.10
N ASP A 3 6.27 17.63 16.25
CA ASP A 3 5.61 17.20 16.00
C ASP A 3 4.90 17.50 15.37
N LYS A 4 4.68 17.89 15.36
CA LYS A 4 4.12 18.19 14.63
C LYS A 4 3.79 17.83 13.47
N GLY A 5 3.90 18.54 12.81
CA GLY A 5 3.81 17.82 11.58
C GLY A 5 3.95 16.36 11.75
N LYS A 6 4.49 16.02 12.79
CA LYS A 6 4.61 14.65 13.07
C LYS A 6 3.34 13.95 13.24
N GLY A 7 2.27 14.62 13.50
CA GLY A 7 1.00 13.98 13.62
C GLY A 7 0.57 13.28 12.37
N ASN A 8 1.08 13.72 11.23
CA ASN A 8 0.67 13.10 9.97
C ASN A 8 1.25 11.73 9.75
N THR A 9 2.38 11.44 10.36
CA THR A 9 3.02 10.15 10.07
C THR A 9 2.23 8.98 10.61
N ARG A 10 1.40 9.18 11.61
CA ARG A 10 0.65 8.05 12.12
C ARG A 10 -0.47 7.63 11.19
N LEU A 11 -0.73 8.39 10.13
CA LEU A 11 -1.71 8.02 9.13
C LEU A 11 -1.11 7.16 8.04
N PHE A 12 0.21 7.02 8.01
CA PHE A 12 0.89 6.29 6.97
C PHE A 12 1.59 5.08 7.55
N ILE A 13 1.26 3.91 7.04
CA ILE A 13 1.85 2.68 7.48
C ILE A 13 2.71 2.13 6.36
N LYS A 14 4.00 1.95 6.61
CA LYS A 14 4.87 1.33 5.64
C LYS A 14 4.67 -0.17 5.76
N VAL A 15 4.27 -0.80 4.65
CA VAL A 15 3.90 -2.20 4.68
C VAL A 15 5.13 -3.09 4.75
N THR A 16 5.17 -3.92 5.77
CA THR A 16 6.19 -4.96 5.92
C THR A 16 5.47 -6.20 6.41
N HIS A 17 6.19 -7.30 6.48
CA HIS A 17 5.62 -8.51 7.06
C HIS A 17 5.19 -8.31 8.50
N GLU A 18 5.84 -7.38 9.18
CA GLU A 18 5.53 -7.13 10.58
C GLU A 18 4.31 -6.27 10.78
N THR A 19 4.09 -5.34 9.86
CA THR A 19 2.96 -4.43 10.00
C THR A 19 1.68 -4.99 9.43
N LEU A 20 1.78 -5.82 8.40
CA LEU A 20 0.59 -6.28 7.72
C LEU A 20 -0.41 -7.01 8.63
N PRO A 21 0.01 -7.89 9.54
CA PRO A 21 -0.96 -8.53 10.42
C PRO A 21 -1.70 -7.56 11.33
N GLN A 22 -1.16 -6.37 11.51
CA GLN A 22 -1.78 -5.37 12.36
C GLN A 22 -2.79 -4.53 11.63
N ILE A 23 -2.93 -4.72 10.32
CA ILE A 23 -3.85 -3.93 9.50
C ILE A 23 -5.18 -4.63 9.35
N LYS A 24 -5.66 -5.30 10.37
CA LYS A 24 -6.97 -5.90 10.28
C LYS A 24 -8.05 -4.89 10.49
N ASP A 25 -7.75 -3.84 11.23
CA ASP A 25 -8.66 -2.73 11.31
C ASP A 25 -8.36 -1.84 10.13
N ARG A 26 -9.29 -1.00 9.79
CA ARG A 26 -9.11 -0.17 8.62
C ARG A 26 -8.10 0.92 8.86
N TYR A 27 -7.15 1.06 7.92
CA TYR A 27 -6.23 2.19 7.90
C TYR A 27 -6.52 3.01 6.66
N PRO A 28 -6.56 4.35 6.77
CA PRO A 28 -6.84 5.17 5.60
C PRO A 28 -5.73 5.17 4.56
N PHE A 29 -4.49 5.03 4.99
CA PHE A 29 -3.35 5.14 4.07
C PHE A 29 -2.33 4.06 4.32
N LEU A 30 -1.77 3.51 3.25
CA LEU A 30 -0.59 2.66 3.32
C LEU A 30 0.47 3.27 2.42
N TYR A 31 1.71 3.25 2.87
CA TYR A 31 2.83 3.76 2.11
C TYR A 31 3.73 2.61 1.67
N LEU A 32 4.04 2.57 0.37
CA LEU A 32 4.86 1.51 -0.21
C LEU A 32 6.01 2.14 -0.98
N GLU A 33 7.18 1.52 -0.90
CA GLU A 33 8.32 1.96 -1.69
C GLU A 33 9.18 0.76 -2.07
N TYR A 34 9.86 0.85 -3.21
CA TYR A 34 10.80 -0.15 -3.71
C TYR A 34 10.16 -1.52 -3.90
N GLY A 35 9.26 -1.60 -4.84
CA GLY A 35 8.61 -2.84 -5.18
C GLY A 35 7.55 -2.63 -6.21
N ARG A 36 6.70 -3.61 -6.38
CA ARG A 36 5.64 -3.48 -7.38
C ARG A 36 4.35 -4.13 -6.90
N LEU A 37 3.25 -3.59 -7.42
CA LEU A 37 1.93 -4.15 -7.17
C LEU A 37 1.53 -4.99 -8.36
N GLU A 38 1.11 -6.21 -8.10
CA GLU A 38 0.65 -7.13 -9.12
C GLU A 38 -0.63 -7.79 -8.67
N VAL A 39 -1.35 -8.37 -9.62
CA VAL A 39 -2.57 -9.11 -9.32
C VAL A 39 -2.33 -10.57 -9.58
N ASP A 40 -2.78 -11.40 -8.66
CA ASP A 40 -2.75 -12.82 -8.82
C ASP A 40 -4.08 -13.34 -8.31
N ASP A 41 -4.87 -13.90 -9.21
CA ASP A 41 -6.15 -14.51 -8.86
C ASP A 41 -7.08 -13.51 -8.15
N SER A 42 -7.14 -12.31 -8.70
CA SER A 42 -7.97 -11.21 -8.20
C SER A 42 -7.50 -10.64 -6.86
N SER A 43 -6.35 -11.07 -6.39
CA SER A 43 -5.75 -10.51 -5.17
C SER A 43 -4.61 -9.59 -5.56
N VAL A 44 -4.48 -8.49 -4.84
CA VAL A 44 -3.38 -7.57 -5.07
C VAL A 44 -2.23 -7.94 -4.16
N LYS A 45 -1.06 -8.09 -4.74
CA LYS A 45 0.14 -8.44 -4.01
C LYS A 45 1.17 -7.34 -4.14
N TRP A 46 1.91 -7.14 -3.08
CA TRP A 46 3.06 -6.25 -3.09
C TRP A 46 4.31 -7.12 -3.10
N ILE A 47 5.16 -6.93 -4.10
CA ILE A 47 6.40 -7.68 -4.21
C ILE A 47 7.52 -6.69 -4.01
N SER A 48 8.23 -6.80 -2.91
CA SER A 48 9.29 -5.87 -2.58
C SER A 48 10.51 -6.13 -3.45
N SER A 49 11.42 -5.17 -3.48
CA SER A 49 12.63 -5.28 -4.29
C SER A 49 13.54 -6.41 -3.81
N ILE A 50 13.36 -6.87 -2.59
CA ILE A 50 14.14 -8.00 -2.08
C ILE A 50 13.41 -9.32 -2.27
N GLY A 51 12.27 -9.31 -2.95
CA GLY A 51 11.58 -10.53 -3.31
C GLY A 51 10.51 -11.01 -2.35
N GLU A 52 10.22 -10.26 -1.31
CA GLU A 52 9.13 -10.63 -0.41
C GLU A 52 7.79 -10.35 -1.06
N VAL A 53 6.85 -11.25 -0.85
CA VAL A 53 5.52 -11.13 -1.43
C VAL A 53 4.53 -10.99 -0.30
N ILE A 54 3.74 -9.92 -0.36
CA ILE A 54 2.76 -9.62 0.68
C ILE A 54 1.42 -9.39 0.01
N ARG A 55 0.41 -10.10 0.46
CA ARG A 55 -0.94 -9.91 -0.06
C ARG A 55 -1.59 -8.75 0.68
N LEU A 56 -2.14 -7.80 -0.05
CA LEU A 56 -2.71 -6.59 0.53
C LEU A 56 -4.22 -6.71 0.67
N PRO A 57 -4.76 -6.35 1.83
CA PRO A 57 -6.22 -6.34 2.02
C PRO A 57 -6.80 -5.04 1.49
N VAL A 58 -6.77 -4.87 0.16
CA VAL A 58 -7.08 -3.58 -0.46
C VAL A 58 -8.52 -3.13 -0.25
N ALA A 59 -9.42 -4.05 0.08
CA ALA A 59 -10.80 -3.66 0.34
C ALA A 59 -10.94 -2.85 1.64
N THR A 60 -9.94 -2.90 2.50
CA THR A 60 -9.96 -2.17 3.76
C THR A 60 -9.07 -0.93 3.75
N ILE A 61 -8.46 -0.63 2.61
CA ILE A 61 -7.53 0.49 2.49
C ILE A 61 -8.14 1.54 1.60
N SER A 62 -8.18 2.79 2.02
CA SER A 62 -8.74 3.83 1.18
C SER A 62 -7.73 4.40 0.20
N THR A 63 -6.47 4.47 0.55
CA THR A 63 -5.47 5.05 -0.34
C THR A 63 -4.12 4.37 -0.19
N LEU A 64 -3.50 4.07 -1.34
CA LEU A 64 -2.14 3.60 -1.38
C LEU A 64 -1.26 4.75 -1.82
N LEU A 65 -0.24 5.03 -1.04
CA LEU A 65 0.74 6.06 -1.38
C LEU A 65 2.00 5.36 -1.85
N LEU A 66 2.38 5.66 -3.07
CA LEU A 66 3.50 4.98 -3.70
C LEU A 66 4.70 5.92 -3.73
N GLY A 67 5.74 5.52 -3.05
CA GLY A 67 6.97 6.28 -2.99
C GLY A 67 7.92 5.90 -4.11
N PRO A 68 9.20 6.19 -3.93
CA PRO A 68 10.18 5.93 -4.99
C PRO A 68 10.34 4.44 -5.25
N GLY A 69 10.70 4.12 -6.48
CA GLY A 69 11.00 2.74 -6.86
C GLY A 69 9.79 1.83 -6.90
N THR A 70 8.59 2.39 -7.09
CA THR A 70 7.39 1.56 -7.16
C THR A 70 6.88 1.47 -8.59
N SER A 71 6.21 0.37 -8.88
CA SER A 71 5.51 0.20 -10.14
C SER A 71 4.20 -0.53 -9.88
N VAL A 72 3.26 -0.37 -10.79
CA VAL A 72 1.92 -0.95 -10.65
C VAL A 72 1.52 -1.52 -11.99
N THR A 73 1.06 -2.76 -12.01
CA THR A 73 0.59 -3.33 -13.26
C THR A 73 -0.79 -2.76 -13.58
N HIS A 74 -1.15 -2.82 -14.87
CA HIS A 74 -2.45 -2.35 -15.30
C HIS A 74 -3.57 -3.13 -14.60
N GLU A 75 -3.38 -4.43 -14.42
CA GLU A 75 -4.37 -5.25 -13.75
C GLU A 75 -4.57 -4.81 -12.31
N ALA A 76 -3.49 -4.45 -11.64
CA ALA A 76 -3.59 -4.00 -10.26
C ALA A 76 -4.39 -2.70 -10.17
N ILE A 77 -4.20 -1.80 -11.13
CA ILE A 77 -4.95 -0.56 -11.15
C ILE A 77 -6.44 -0.85 -11.28
N LYS A 78 -6.80 -1.82 -12.14
CA LYS A 78 -8.19 -2.17 -12.34
C LYS A 78 -8.84 -2.73 -11.07
N VAL A 79 -8.13 -3.60 -10.38
CA VAL A 79 -8.67 -4.19 -9.16
C VAL A 79 -8.81 -3.13 -8.07
N LEU A 80 -7.81 -2.25 -7.95
CA LEU A 80 -7.86 -1.21 -6.94
C LEU A 80 -9.01 -0.24 -7.20
N SER A 81 -9.24 0.09 -8.47
CA SER A 81 -10.37 0.95 -8.82
C SER A 81 -11.68 0.31 -8.48
N ALA A 82 -11.79 -0.99 -8.68
CA ALA A 82 -13.04 -1.71 -8.43
C ALA A 82 -13.40 -1.72 -6.95
N VAL A 83 -12.41 -1.64 -6.06
CA VAL A 83 -12.66 -1.62 -4.63
C VAL A 83 -12.57 -0.21 -4.05
N ASN A 84 -12.50 0.80 -4.92
CA ASN A 84 -12.45 2.20 -4.51
C ASN A 84 -11.22 2.54 -3.68
N CYS A 85 -10.11 1.89 -3.97
CA CYS A 85 -8.85 2.21 -3.33
C CYS A 85 -8.11 3.19 -4.24
N ASN A 86 -7.81 4.37 -3.73
CA ASN A 86 -7.11 5.38 -4.50
C ASN A 86 -5.63 5.11 -4.52
N ILE A 87 -4.96 5.55 -5.58
CA ILE A 87 -3.52 5.42 -5.71
C ILE A 87 -2.95 6.81 -5.88
N CYS A 88 -1.96 7.14 -5.06
CA CYS A 88 -1.26 8.39 -5.17
C CYS A 88 0.23 8.13 -5.22
N TRP A 89 0.91 8.78 -6.17
CA TRP A 89 2.36 8.78 -6.20
C TRP A 89 2.79 10.06 -5.50
N GLY A 90 3.51 9.91 -4.38
CA GLY A 90 3.88 11.05 -3.61
C GLY A 90 5.33 10.97 -3.18
N TRP A 91 6.17 11.79 -3.76
CA TRP A 91 7.54 11.95 -3.30
C TRP A 91 8.11 13.26 -3.81
#